data_b63b00caec7e256b41c309484919262a
#
_entry.id   b63b00caec7e256b41c309484919262a
#
_cell.length_a   1.000
_cell.length_b   1.000
_cell.length_c   1.000
_cell.angle_alpha   90.00
_cell.angle_beta   90.00
_cell.angle_gamma   90.00
#
_symmetry.space_group_name_H-M   'P 1'
#
loop_
_entity.id
_entity.type
_entity.pdbx_description
1 polymer ?
#
loop_
_entity_poly.entity_id
_entity_poly.type
_entity_poly.pdbx_seq_one_letter_code
_entity_poly.pdbx_strand_id
1 'polypeptide(L)'
;YWATRALEATFGYEYQGDNLLIARVNVIKTFIEFYTHRWNEVLDVNILNRLANKVTWNLWQMDGLTDTIPCHIDSMEEISLFEEPIKNVTQSVCRIYDWRNMKQSIVFATMKGRQTGMKFDYVIGNPPFQEDTNGAGRQARPLYNLFFEQIKDTRPKSISLITPSRWFSGGMGLNKFREEMMNDRS
;
A
#
# COMPACT_ATOMS: atom_id res chain seq x y z
N TYR A 1 -13.85 -17.85 -12.64
CA TYR A 1 -13.61 -18.24 -11.23
C TYR A 1 -12.18 -17.96 -10.79
N TRP A 2 -11.16 -18.58 -11.41
CA TRP A 2 -9.75 -18.45 -10.97
C TRP A 2 -9.21 -17.03 -11.03
N ALA A 3 -9.52 -16.27 -12.09
CA ALA A 3 -9.11 -14.87 -12.19
C ALA A 3 -9.68 -14.00 -11.06
N THR A 4 -10.92 -14.23 -10.68
CA THR A 4 -11.53 -13.56 -9.52
C THR A 4 -10.84 -13.94 -8.21
N ARG A 5 -10.47 -15.22 -8.03
CA ARG A 5 -9.73 -15.68 -6.84
C ARG A 5 -8.31 -15.10 -6.77
N ALA A 6 -7.65 -14.99 -7.92
CA ALA A 6 -6.35 -14.33 -8.00
C ALA A 6 -6.44 -12.85 -7.56
N LEU A 7 -7.45 -12.13 -8.05
CA LEU A 7 -7.69 -10.75 -7.65
C LEU A 7 -7.98 -10.65 -6.14
N GLU A 8 -8.83 -11.52 -5.58
CA GLU A 8 -9.13 -11.56 -4.14
C GLU A 8 -7.91 -11.86 -3.25
N ALA A 9 -6.84 -12.40 -3.84
CA ALA A 9 -5.59 -12.72 -3.15
C ALA A 9 -4.48 -11.69 -3.37
N THR A 10 -4.71 -10.68 -4.21
CA THR A 10 -3.72 -9.66 -4.58
C THR A 10 -4.13 -8.33 -3.99
N PHE A 11 -3.27 -7.74 -3.18
CA PHE A 11 -3.49 -6.48 -2.49
C PHE A 11 -2.36 -5.51 -2.81
N GLY A 12 -2.66 -4.22 -2.79
CA GLY A 12 -1.66 -3.19 -2.99
C GLY A 12 -2.10 -1.84 -2.42
N TYR A 13 -1.14 -1.03 -2.04
CA TYR A 13 -1.41 0.35 -1.65
C TYR A 13 -0.46 1.31 -2.37
N GLU A 14 -0.93 2.51 -2.54
CA GLU A 14 -0.21 3.63 -3.13
C GLU A 14 -0.46 4.88 -2.30
N TYR A 15 0.56 5.69 -2.13
CA TYR A 15 0.44 6.97 -1.41
C TYR A 15 -0.28 8.02 -2.23
N GLN A 16 0.03 8.10 -3.54
CA GLN A 16 -0.53 9.10 -4.45
C GLN A 16 -1.83 8.62 -5.08
N GLY A 17 -2.89 9.40 -4.94
CA GLY A 17 -4.23 9.06 -5.45
C GLY A 17 -4.28 8.86 -6.96
N ASP A 18 -3.55 9.67 -7.73
CA ASP A 18 -3.50 9.56 -9.20
C ASP A 18 -2.87 8.25 -9.66
N ASN A 19 -1.76 7.85 -9.05
CA ASN A 19 -1.11 6.57 -9.33
C ASN A 19 -2.03 5.40 -8.95
N LEU A 20 -2.73 5.51 -7.84
CA LEU A 20 -3.71 4.52 -7.42
C LEU A 20 -4.85 4.36 -8.44
N LEU A 21 -5.37 5.49 -8.96
CA LEU A 21 -6.41 5.46 -10.00
C LEU A 21 -5.91 4.74 -11.25
N ILE A 22 -4.71 5.09 -11.72
CA ILE A 22 -4.07 4.44 -12.87
C ILE A 22 -3.91 2.92 -12.62
N ALA A 23 -3.44 2.53 -11.45
CA ALA A 23 -3.29 1.11 -11.09
C ALA A 23 -4.63 0.37 -11.13
N ARG A 24 -5.69 0.94 -10.56
CA ARG A 24 -7.05 0.37 -10.58
C ARG A 24 -7.57 0.19 -12.01
N VAL A 25 -7.43 1.23 -12.84
CA VAL A 25 -7.86 1.19 -14.24
C VAL A 25 -7.09 0.11 -15.01
N ASN A 26 -5.77 0.01 -14.82
CA ASN A 26 -4.94 -0.98 -15.51
C ASN A 26 -5.34 -2.41 -15.12
N VAL A 27 -5.59 -2.69 -13.84
CA VAL A 27 -6.05 -4.02 -13.41
C VAL A 27 -7.39 -4.39 -14.04
N ILE A 28 -8.35 -3.45 -14.07
CA ILE A 28 -9.65 -3.68 -14.70
C ILE A 28 -9.50 -3.90 -16.22
N LYS A 29 -8.74 -3.07 -16.90
CA LYS A 29 -8.49 -3.22 -18.34
C LYS A 29 -7.83 -4.55 -18.68
N THR A 30 -6.80 -4.93 -17.93
CA THR A 30 -6.13 -6.21 -18.09
C THR A 30 -7.10 -7.39 -17.96
N PHE A 31 -7.98 -7.34 -16.95
CA PHE A 31 -9.00 -8.38 -16.79
C PHE A 31 -9.96 -8.45 -17.99
N ILE A 32 -10.44 -7.30 -18.46
CA ILE A 32 -11.33 -7.21 -19.63
C ILE A 32 -10.64 -7.77 -20.88
N GLU A 33 -9.40 -7.37 -21.13
CA GLU A 33 -8.61 -7.82 -22.28
C GLU A 33 -8.41 -9.34 -22.28
N PHE A 34 -8.00 -9.91 -21.15
CA PHE A 34 -7.83 -11.36 -20.99
C PHE A 34 -9.16 -12.11 -21.12
N TYR A 35 -10.25 -11.58 -20.58
CA TYR A 35 -11.56 -12.17 -20.69
C TYR A 35 -12.02 -12.19 -22.15
N THR A 36 -11.97 -11.05 -22.84
CA THR A 36 -12.37 -10.92 -24.23
C THR A 36 -11.53 -11.81 -25.14
N HIS A 37 -10.20 -11.82 -24.93
CA HIS A 37 -9.32 -12.70 -25.71
C HIS A 37 -9.60 -14.19 -25.50
N ARG A 38 -9.96 -14.59 -24.28
CA ARG A 38 -10.21 -16.01 -23.92
C ARG A 38 -11.56 -16.53 -24.42
N TRP A 39 -12.58 -15.68 -24.35
CA TRP A 39 -13.96 -16.10 -24.61
C TRP A 39 -14.55 -15.53 -25.88
N ASN A 40 -13.88 -14.58 -26.50
CA ASN A 40 -14.35 -13.80 -27.66
C ASN A 40 -15.75 -13.15 -27.40
N GLU A 41 -15.98 -12.71 -26.17
CA GLU A 41 -17.19 -12.11 -25.67
C GLU A 41 -16.91 -10.81 -24.94
N VAL A 42 -17.92 -9.92 -24.91
CA VAL A 42 -17.85 -8.69 -24.11
C VAL A 42 -18.18 -9.04 -22.65
N LEU A 43 -17.42 -8.49 -21.73
CA LEU A 43 -17.64 -8.71 -20.31
C LEU A 43 -19.00 -8.13 -19.87
N ASP A 44 -19.80 -8.94 -19.19
CA ASP A 44 -21.08 -8.53 -18.61
C ASP A 44 -20.91 -7.43 -17.57
N VAL A 45 -21.79 -6.43 -17.57
CA VAL A 45 -21.74 -5.26 -16.68
C VAL A 45 -21.79 -5.63 -15.19
N ASN A 46 -22.51 -6.70 -14.83
CA ASN A 46 -22.57 -7.14 -13.43
C ASN A 46 -21.24 -7.79 -12.99
N ILE A 47 -20.55 -8.46 -13.91
CA ILE A 47 -19.22 -9.00 -13.66
C ILE A 47 -18.23 -7.82 -13.51
N LEU A 48 -18.32 -6.83 -14.39
CA LEU A 48 -17.49 -5.62 -14.32
C LEU A 48 -17.68 -4.87 -13.00
N ASN A 49 -18.90 -4.65 -12.55
CA ASN A 49 -19.21 -4.00 -11.29
C ASN A 49 -18.64 -4.76 -10.08
N ARG A 50 -18.74 -6.08 -10.08
CA ARG A 50 -18.16 -6.93 -9.03
C ARG A 50 -16.62 -6.88 -9.05
N LEU A 51 -16.03 -6.82 -10.23
CA LEU A 51 -14.60 -6.67 -10.41
C LEU A 51 -14.13 -5.32 -9.86
N ALA A 52 -14.78 -4.23 -10.28
CA ALA A 52 -14.46 -2.88 -9.83
C ALA A 52 -14.55 -2.74 -8.30
N ASN A 53 -15.57 -3.32 -7.68
CA ASN A 53 -15.68 -3.35 -6.22
C ASN A 53 -14.50 -4.08 -5.57
N LYS A 54 -14.09 -5.25 -6.09
CA LYS A 54 -12.93 -5.97 -5.56
C LYS A 54 -11.64 -5.17 -5.71
N VAL A 55 -11.44 -4.54 -6.87
CA VAL A 55 -10.26 -3.69 -7.13
C VAL A 55 -10.21 -2.52 -6.16
N THR A 56 -11.32 -1.86 -5.87
CA THR A 56 -11.34 -0.73 -4.92
C THR A 56 -11.01 -1.14 -3.48
N TRP A 57 -11.37 -2.33 -3.06
CA TRP A 57 -11.00 -2.85 -1.74
C TRP A 57 -9.57 -3.36 -1.68
N ASN A 58 -9.04 -3.89 -2.77
CA ASN A 58 -7.72 -4.52 -2.80
C ASN A 58 -6.59 -3.57 -3.18
N LEU A 59 -6.91 -2.46 -3.87
CA LEU A 59 -5.96 -1.40 -4.17
C LEU A 59 -6.44 -0.12 -3.47
N TRP A 60 -5.74 0.31 -2.44
CA TRP A 60 -6.17 1.45 -1.59
C TRP A 60 -5.08 2.50 -1.41
N GLN A 61 -5.52 3.71 -1.05
CA GLN A 61 -4.59 4.79 -0.71
C GLN A 61 -4.14 4.66 0.74
N MET A 62 -2.83 4.70 0.97
CA MET A 62 -2.29 4.58 2.32
C MET A 62 -0.88 5.18 2.40
N ASP A 63 -0.60 5.85 3.51
CA ASP A 63 0.76 6.06 3.96
C ASP A 63 1.25 4.77 4.63
N GLY A 64 2.21 4.11 3.99
CA GLY A 64 2.74 2.82 4.47
C GLY A 64 3.55 2.89 5.77
N LEU A 65 3.88 4.08 6.26
CA LEU A 65 4.56 4.25 7.55
C LEU A 65 3.58 4.43 8.71
N THR A 66 2.43 5.03 8.46
CA THR A 66 1.42 5.35 9.49
C THR A 66 0.18 4.48 9.43
N ASP A 67 -0.02 3.69 8.36
CA ASP A 67 -1.21 2.88 8.07
C ASP A 67 -2.50 3.70 7.98
N THR A 68 -2.38 4.96 7.62
CA THR A 68 -3.50 5.91 7.52
C THR A 68 -3.70 6.40 6.10
N ILE A 69 -4.89 6.93 5.82
CA ILE A 69 -5.16 7.59 4.55
C ILE A 69 -4.44 8.94 4.55
N PRO A 70 -3.60 9.24 3.54
CA PRO A 70 -2.97 10.56 3.41
C PRO A 70 -4.03 11.63 3.27
N CYS A 71 -4.06 12.58 4.22
CA CYS A 71 -4.91 13.76 4.13
C CYS A 71 -4.05 14.93 3.65
N HIS A 72 -4.25 15.37 2.42
CA HIS A 72 -3.73 16.65 1.98
C HIS A 72 -4.66 17.77 2.53
N ILE A 73 -4.16 18.50 3.50
CA ILE A 73 -4.81 19.72 3.99
C ILE A 73 -4.23 20.92 3.22
N ASP A 74 -4.12 20.82 1.90
CA ASP A 74 -3.63 21.93 1.07
C ASP A 74 -4.73 22.92 0.66
N SER A 75 -5.94 22.80 1.20
CA SER A 75 -7.09 23.62 0.76
C SER A 75 -7.81 24.37 1.87
N MET A 76 -7.17 24.61 3.01
CA MET A 76 -7.82 25.30 4.14
C MET A 76 -7.21 26.67 4.46
N GLU A 77 -6.57 27.35 3.50
CA GLU A 77 -6.20 28.76 3.67
C GLU A 77 -7.37 29.74 3.42
N GLU A 78 -8.55 29.27 3.05
CA GLU A 78 -9.77 30.08 2.98
C GLU A 78 -10.71 29.87 4.16
N ILE A 79 -10.20 29.50 5.33
CA ILE A 79 -11.01 29.52 6.53
C ILE A 79 -11.14 30.96 6.99
N SER A 80 -12.39 31.42 7.02
CA SER A 80 -12.89 32.64 7.62
C SER A 80 -12.01 33.13 8.77
N LEU A 81 -11.66 34.40 8.78
CA LEU A 81 -10.90 35.12 9.81
C LEU A 81 -11.51 35.05 11.23
N PHE A 82 -12.56 34.25 11.44
CA PHE A 82 -13.37 34.21 12.66
C PHE A 82 -13.57 32.81 13.24
N GLU A 83 -13.00 31.74 12.66
CA GLU A 83 -13.11 30.39 13.23
C GLU A 83 -11.77 29.88 13.75
N GLU A 84 -11.78 29.36 14.97
CA GLU A 84 -10.60 28.71 15.55
C GLU A 84 -10.15 27.51 14.71
N PRO A 85 -8.83 27.30 14.49
CA PRO A 85 -8.34 26.17 13.70
C PRO A 85 -8.79 24.86 14.33
N ILE A 86 -9.47 24.02 13.55
CA ILE A 86 -9.88 22.66 13.96
C ILE A 86 -8.62 21.83 14.23
N LYS A 87 -8.24 21.75 15.49
CA LYS A 87 -7.00 21.08 15.96
C LYS A 87 -7.03 19.56 15.93
N ASN A 88 -8.10 18.91 15.45
CA ASN A 88 -8.22 17.45 15.44
C ASN A 88 -8.62 16.91 14.07
N VAL A 89 -7.68 16.93 13.11
CA VAL A 89 -7.81 16.05 11.94
C VAL A 89 -7.50 14.63 12.39
N THR A 90 -8.53 13.88 12.71
CA THR A 90 -8.40 12.45 13.00
C THR A 90 -8.03 11.75 11.71
N GLN A 91 -6.77 11.32 11.58
CA GLN A 91 -6.34 10.54 10.43
C GLN A 91 -7.20 9.28 10.30
N SER A 92 -7.82 9.10 9.14
CA SER A 92 -8.65 7.94 8.90
C SER A 92 -7.80 6.69 8.72
N VAL A 93 -8.11 5.64 9.50
CA VAL A 93 -7.41 4.35 9.41
C VAL A 93 -7.74 3.61 8.12
N CYS A 94 -6.75 2.98 7.52
CA CYS A 94 -6.95 2.19 6.32
C CYS A 94 -7.64 0.86 6.64
N ARG A 95 -8.54 0.47 5.76
CA ARG A 95 -9.28 -0.79 5.85
C ARG A 95 -9.13 -1.59 4.57
N ILE A 96 -9.01 -2.91 4.71
CA ILE A 96 -8.98 -3.87 3.61
C ILE A 96 -10.09 -4.90 3.80
N TYR A 97 -10.41 -5.66 2.77
CA TYR A 97 -11.47 -6.66 2.84
C TYR A 97 -10.91 -8.09 2.86
N ASP A 98 -11.26 -8.87 3.88
CA ASP A 98 -10.95 -10.29 3.96
C ASP A 98 -11.97 -11.10 3.15
N TRP A 99 -11.63 -11.41 1.90
CA TRP A 99 -12.51 -12.17 0.98
C TRP A 99 -12.66 -13.65 1.33
N ARG A 100 -11.72 -14.20 2.10
CA ARG A 100 -11.60 -15.65 2.30
C ARG A 100 -12.26 -16.13 3.59
N ASN A 101 -11.89 -15.52 4.69
CA ASN A 101 -12.25 -16.02 6.02
C ASN A 101 -13.49 -15.30 6.58
N MET A 102 -13.35 -14.03 6.83
CA MET A 102 -14.36 -13.26 7.57
C MET A 102 -15.39 -12.60 6.66
N LYS A 103 -15.07 -12.43 5.37
CA LYS A 103 -15.90 -11.70 4.37
C LYS A 103 -16.37 -10.34 4.87
N GLN A 104 -15.48 -9.63 5.54
CA GLN A 104 -15.72 -8.31 6.12
C GLN A 104 -14.48 -7.43 6.00
N SER A 105 -14.67 -6.12 6.20
CA SER A 105 -13.55 -5.19 6.24
C SER A 105 -12.84 -5.24 7.59
N ILE A 106 -11.53 -5.24 7.57
CA ILE A 106 -10.65 -5.19 8.74
C ILE A 106 -9.74 -3.96 8.67
N VAL A 107 -9.32 -3.45 9.80
CA VAL A 107 -8.33 -2.37 9.87
C VAL A 107 -6.97 -2.93 9.50
N PHE A 108 -6.26 -2.31 8.53
CA PHE A 108 -4.98 -2.81 8.04
C PHE A 108 -3.95 -2.97 9.16
N ALA A 109 -3.82 -1.98 10.04
CA ALA A 109 -2.87 -2.01 11.15
C ALA A 109 -3.04 -3.24 12.08
N THR A 110 -4.24 -3.84 12.15
CA THR A 110 -4.47 -5.05 12.97
C THR A 110 -3.81 -6.31 12.39
N MET A 111 -3.34 -6.28 11.15
CA MET A 111 -2.55 -7.38 10.56
C MET A 111 -1.15 -7.48 11.16
N LYS A 112 -0.64 -6.39 11.69
CA LYS A 112 0.60 -6.35 12.44
C LYS A 112 0.34 -6.97 13.83
N GLY A 113 1.27 -7.73 14.35
CA GLY A 113 1.17 -8.25 15.72
C GLY A 113 0.24 -9.43 15.97
N ARG A 114 -0.23 -10.20 14.97
CA ARG A 114 -1.06 -11.42 15.10
C ARG A 114 -2.54 -11.20 15.49
N GLN A 115 -3.08 -10.01 15.33
CA GLN A 115 -4.44 -9.70 15.78
C GLN A 115 -5.54 -10.22 14.82
N THR A 116 -5.17 -10.63 13.60
CA THR A 116 -6.12 -11.14 12.59
C THR A 116 -5.69 -12.48 12.04
N GLY A 117 -6.63 -13.28 11.53
CA GLY A 117 -6.37 -14.52 10.80
C GLY A 117 -5.88 -14.29 9.35
N MET A 118 -5.93 -13.05 8.84
CA MET A 118 -5.47 -12.71 7.50
C MET A 118 -3.96 -12.50 7.49
N LYS A 119 -3.29 -13.05 6.46
CA LYS A 119 -1.85 -12.90 6.25
C LYS A 119 -1.56 -12.71 4.77
N PHE A 120 -0.49 -11.99 4.49
CA PHE A 120 0.15 -11.99 3.17
C PHE A 120 1.21 -13.09 3.11
N ASP A 121 1.22 -13.88 2.05
CA ASP A 121 2.28 -14.87 1.84
C ASP A 121 3.52 -14.20 1.25
N TYR A 122 3.34 -13.26 0.32
CA TYR A 122 4.40 -12.59 -0.40
C TYR A 122 4.16 -11.09 -0.42
N VAL A 123 5.21 -10.32 -0.22
CA VAL A 123 5.20 -8.87 -0.38
C VAL A 123 6.26 -8.47 -1.38
N ILE A 124 5.84 -7.74 -2.40
CA ILE A 124 6.74 -7.15 -3.40
C ILE A 124 6.52 -5.65 -3.46
N GLY A 125 7.56 -4.87 -3.67
CA GLY A 125 7.39 -3.41 -3.71
C GLY A 125 8.63 -2.65 -4.14
N ASN A 126 8.40 -1.38 -4.40
CA ASN A 126 9.42 -0.36 -4.63
C ASN A 126 9.14 0.80 -3.68
N PRO A 127 9.56 0.71 -2.42
CA PRO A 127 9.32 1.75 -1.44
C PRO A 127 10.05 3.04 -1.81
N PRO A 128 9.61 4.21 -1.32
CA PRO A 128 10.32 5.46 -1.52
C PRO A 128 11.73 5.37 -0.93
N PHE A 129 12.73 5.86 -1.66
CA PHE A 129 14.12 5.71 -1.29
C PHE A 129 14.52 6.61 -0.15
N GLN A 130 13.96 7.83 -0.11
CA GLN A 130 14.32 8.86 0.86
C GLN A 130 13.17 9.85 1.07
N GLU A 131 13.28 10.63 2.17
CA GLU A 131 12.37 11.74 2.43
C GLU A 131 12.46 12.80 1.33
N ASP A 132 11.33 13.45 1.03
CA ASP A 132 11.33 14.66 0.23
C ASP A 132 11.80 15.84 1.10
N THR A 133 12.88 16.49 0.70
CA THR A 133 13.49 17.59 1.48
C THR A 133 13.02 18.97 1.05
N ASN A 134 12.11 19.06 0.07
CA ASN A 134 11.59 20.34 -0.48
C ASN A 134 12.70 21.39 -0.75
N GLY A 135 13.87 20.95 -1.17
CA GLY A 135 14.99 21.83 -1.49
C GLY A 135 15.75 22.43 -0.29
N ALA A 136 15.47 22.02 0.94
CA ALA A 136 16.00 22.63 2.17
C ALA A 136 17.46 22.25 2.52
N GLY A 137 18.28 21.81 1.59
CA GLY A 137 19.71 21.56 1.79
C GLY A 137 20.06 20.49 2.84
N ARG A 138 19.07 19.84 3.46
CA ARG A 138 19.27 18.75 4.41
C ARG A 138 19.52 17.44 3.66
N GLN A 139 20.39 16.62 4.20
CA GLN A 139 20.62 15.29 3.68
C GLN A 139 19.35 14.45 3.92
N ALA A 140 18.69 14.06 2.82
CA ALA A 140 17.46 13.26 2.86
C ALA A 140 17.71 11.92 3.57
N ARG A 141 16.84 11.56 4.52
CA ARG A 141 16.93 10.30 5.24
C ARG A 141 16.39 9.16 4.40
N PRO A 142 17.01 7.97 4.45
CA PRO A 142 16.46 6.78 3.85
C PRO A 142 15.09 6.43 4.45
N LEU A 143 14.13 6.04 3.62
CA LEU A 143 12.80 5.59 4.06
C LEU A 143 12.58 4.08 3.85
N TYR A 144 13.22 3.48 2.85
CA TYR A 144 13.00 2.07 2.50
C TYR A 144 13.27 1.08 3.63
N ASN A 145 14.20 1.39 4.54
CA ASN A 145 14.44 0.59 5.74
C ASN A 145 13.25 0.63 6.70
N LEU A 146 12.58 1.77 6.85
CA LEU A 146 11.37 1.89 7.68
C LEU A 146 10.21 1.11 7.05
N PHE A 147 10.06 1.18 5.72
CA PHE A 147 9.07 0.37 5.00
C PHE A 147 9.33 -1.13 5.17
N PHE A 148 10.59 -1.55 5.11
CA PHE A 148 10.95 -2.95 5.36
C PHE A 148 10.50 -3.43 6.74
N GLU A 149 10.77 -2.66 7.79
CA GLU A 149 10.32 -2.97 9.16
C GLU A 149 8.79 -3.10 9.25
N GLN A 150 8.06 -2.15 8.66
CA GLN A 150 6.60 -2.18 8.64
C GLN A 150 6.06 -3.43 7.91
N ILE A 151 6.66 -3.81 6.81
CA ILE A 151 6.30 -5.01 6.04
C ILE A 151 6.61 -6.26 6.85
N LYS A 152 7.77 -6.34 7.50
CA LYS A 152 8.20 -7.46 8.33
C LYS A 152 7.22 -7.73 9.48
N ASP A 153 6.61 -6.69 10.04
CA ASP A 153 5.59 -6.82 11.09
C ASP A 153 4.32 -7.54 10.61
N THR A 154 4.02 -7.56 9.31
CA THR A 154 2.93 -8.34 8.74
C THR A 154 3.27 -9.83 8.57
N ARG A 155 4.55 -10.21 8.79
CA ARG A 155 5.07 -11.58 8.76
C ARG A 155 4.76 -12.38 7.50
N PRO A 156 5.09 -11.85 6.33
CA PRO A 156 4.98 -12.61 5.09
C PRO A 156 5.99 -13.76 5.07
N LYS A 157 5.76 -14.75 4.21
CA LYS A 157 6.73 -15.84 3.96
C LYS A 157 7.96 -15.33 3.21
N SER A 158 7.78 -14.32 2.36
CA SER A 158 8.87 -13.73 1.58
C SER A 158 8.61 -12.26 1.29
N ILE A 159 9.69 -11.48 1.30
CA ILE A 159 9.70 -10.05 0.98
C ILE A 159 10.68 -9.82 -0.17
N SER A 160 10.25 -9.12 -1.22
CA SER A 160 11.11 -8.71 -2.33
C SER A 160 10.91 -7.21 -2.60
N LEU A 161 11.92 -6.41 -2.26
CA LEU A 161 11.88 -4.95 -2.41
C LEU A 161 13.00 -4.46 -3.32
N ILE A 162 12.69 -3.47 -4.14
CA ILE A 162 13.69 -2.72 -4.90
C ILE A 162 14.17 -1.59 -4.00
N THR A 163 15.46 -1.63 -3.63
CA THR A 163 16.07 -0.63 -2.75
C THR A 163 17.41 -0.16 -3.30
N PRO A 164 17.85 1.08 -3.00
CA PRO A 164 19.20 1.52 -3.33
C PRO A 164 20.26 0.65 -2.65
N SER A 165 21.36 0.39 -3.33
CA SER A 165 22.47 -0.41 -2.79
C SER A 165 23.26 0.25 -1.66
N ARG A 166 22.99 1.52 -1.34
CA ARG A 166 23.70 2.30 -0.32
C ARG A 166 23.77 1.62 1.05
N TRP A 167 22.76 0.84 1.42
CA TRP A 167 22.74 0.15 2.69
C TRP A 167 23.87 -0.87 2.86
N PHE A 168 24.47 -1.39 1.78
CA PHE A 168 25.61 -2.30 1.84
C PHE A 168 26.85 -1.64 2.47
N SER A 169 27.06 -0.36 2.24
CA SER A 169 28.18 0.39 2.82
C SER A 169 27.90 0.91 4.23
N GLY A 170 26.65 0.89 4.67
CA GLY A 170 26.22 1.47 5.93
C GLY A 170 26.21 3.00 5.90
N GLY A 171 26.18 3.63 7.08
CA GLY A 171 26.05 5.09 7.21
C GLY A 171 24.62 5.59 7.12
N MET A 172 24.39 6.88 7.35
CA MET A 172 23.07 7.53 7.33
C MET A 172 21.99 6.83 8.19
N GLY A 173 22.40 6.19 9.30
CA GLY A 173 21.48 5.44 10.16
C GLY A 173 21.17 4.01 9.70
N LEU A 174 21.79 3.52 8.62
CA LEU A 174 21.50 2.21 8.04
C LEU A 174 22.32 1.04 8.62
N ASN A 175 23.20 1.28 9.58
CA ASN A 175 24.07 0.23 10.12
C ASN A 175 23.27 -0.94 10.72
N LYS A 176 22.25 -0.64 11.52
CA LYS A 176 21.35 -1.66 12.08
C LYS A 176 20.65 -2.45 10.99
N PHE A 177 20.08 -1.75 10.02
CA PHE A 177 19.40 -2.38 8.86
C PHE A 177 20.36 -3.29 8.08
N ARG A 178 21.60 -2.83 7.84
CA ARG A 178 22.64 -3.63 7.19
C ARG A 178 22.95 -4.91 7.97
N GLU A 179 23.18 -4.80 9.28
CA GLU A 179 23.47 -5.95 10.14
C GLU A 179 22.32 -6.96 10.11
N GLU A 180 21.09 -6.49 10.18
CA GLU A 180 19.90 -7.33 10.11
C GLU A 180 19.81 -8.08 8.77
N MET A 181 19.93 -7.37 7.65
CA MET A 181 19.87 -7.96 6.31
C MET A 181 21.02 -8.94 6.04
N MET A 182 22.21 -8.70 6.59
CA MET A 182 23.36 -9.61 6.41
C MET A 182 23.27 -10.86 7.27
N ASN A 183 22.55 -10.81 8.39
CA ASN A 183 22.40 -11.91 9.32
C ASN A 183 21.09 -12.68 9.15
N ASP A 184 20.15 -12.16 8.37
CA ASP A 184 18.89 -12.85 8.07
C ASP A 184 19.18 -14.08 7.19
N ARG A 185 18.86 -15.26 7.73
CA ARG A 185 19.04 -16.57 7.09
C ARG A 185 17.71 -17.24 6.74
N SER A 186 16.60 -16.49 6.84
CA SER A 186 15.24 -17.00 6.55
C SER A 186 14.97 -17.15 5.07
#